data_799c61bb2fe8726a8567ee2e73f47482
#
_entry.id   799c61bb2fe8726a8567ee2e73f47482
#
_cell.length_a   1.000
_cell.length_b   1.000
_cell.length_c   1.000
_cell.angle_alpha   90.00
_cell.angle_beta   90.00
_cell.angle_gamma   90.00
#
_symmetry.space_group_name_H-M   'P 1'
#
loop_
_entity.id
_entity.type
_entity.pdbx_description
1 polymer ?
#
loop_
_entity_poly.entity_id
_entity_poly.type
_entity_poly.pdbx_seq_one_letter_code
_entity_poly.pdbx_strand_id
1 'polypeptide(L)'
;MSSIADIQDGLSPRKYYFAYGSNCHVSSMLSRCPAAICNGKVLLNHHELVLRSVADIEASDGQSVYGALWQITPECESALDRYEGFPRHYTKRQVSVIHDELGQLDAMVYVMVGRAAQEPPRAAYRDIIAQGYREHDISIKQLNMALREAERKYRKEIGAIRKAETGLSTPVGGIYESERLKNMDRY
;
A
#
# COMPACT_ATOMS: atom_id res chain seq x y z
N MET A 1 -40.63 32.74 6.72
CA MET A 1 -40.65 31.40 6.10
C MET A 1 -39.21 31.01 5.85
N SER A 2 -38.55 30.39 6.85
CA SER A 2 -37.17 29.97 6.75
C SER A 2 -37.09 28.69 5.94
N SER A 3 -36.23 28.69 4.94
CA SER A 3 -35.99 27.61 3.99
C SER A 3 -35.43 26.38 4.71
N ILE A 4 -35.94 25.20 4.35
CA ILE A 4 -35.54 23.87 4.87
C ILE A 4 -34.14 23.44 4.35
N ALA A 5 -33.30 24.36 3.91
CA ALA A 5 -32.00 24.09 3.28
C ALA A 5 -30.79 24.14 4.25
N ASP A 6 -30.96 24.42 5.54
CA ASP A 6 -29.86 24.69 6.47
C ASP A 6 -29.70 23.66 7.61
N ILE A 7 -30.16 22.43 7.41
CA ILE A 7 -29.75 21.32 8.26
C ILE A 7 -28.74 20.49 7.47
N GLN A 8 -27.58 21.06 7.15
CA GLN A 8 -26.39 20.25 6.87
C GLN A 8 -25.79 19.84 8.20
N ASP A 9 -26.10 18.59 8.54
CA ASP A 9 -25.45 17.81 9.59
C ASP A 9 -23.97 18.20 9.71
N GLY A 10 -23.49 18.46 10.94
CA GLY A 10 -22.09 18.76 11.26
C GLY A 10 -21.13 17.61 11.03
N LEU A 11 -21.31 16.85 9.98
CA LEU A 11 -20.42 15.80 9.54
C LEU A 11 -19.26 16.43 8.76
N SER A 12 -18.04 16.28 9.26
CA SER A 12 -16.82 16.63 8.54
C SER A 12 -16.86 16.08 7.11
N PRO A 13 -16.44 16.86 6.09
CA PRO A 13 -16.46 16.42 4.70
C PRO A 13 -15.64 15.13 4.56
N ARG A 14 -16.24 14.10 3.98
CA ARG A 14 -15.59 12.82 3.77
C ARG A 14 -15.10 12.71 2.34
N LYS A 15 -13.95 12.00 2.16
CA LYS A 15 -13.43 11.62 0.85
C LYS A 15 -13.23 10.11 0.79
N TYR A 16 -13.21 9.56 -0.42
CA TYR A 16 -12.85 8.16 -0.62
C TYR A 16 -11.34 7.97 -0.59
N TYR A 17 -10.92 6.87 0.03
CA TYR A 17 -9.54 6.40 0.11
C TYR A 17 -9.47 4.94 -0.36
N PHE A 18 -8.62 4.66 -1.31
CA PHE A 18 -8.33 3.33 -1.82
C PHE A 18 -7.12 2.74 -1.10
N ALA A 19 -7.32 1.67 -0.35
CA ALA A 19 -6.28 0.92 0.34
C ALA A 19 -6.02 -0.40 -0.39
N TYR A 20 -4.76 -0.72 -0.67
CA TYR A 20 -4.34 -1.96 -1.34
C TYR A 20 -3.33 -2.78 -0.52
N GLY A 21 -2.77 -2.22 0.56
CA GLY A 21 -1.80 -2.81 1.46
C GLY A 21 -2.38 -3.09 2.85
N SER A 22 -1.60 -2.80 3.90
CA SER A 22 -1.98 -3.07 5.31
C SER A 22 -3.25 -2.35 5.78
N ASN A 23 -3.63 -1.24 5.14
CA ASN A 23 -4.88 -0.53 5.43
C ASN A 23 -6.13 -1.23 4.85
N CYS A 24 -5.99 -2.35 4.14
CA CYS A 24 -7.11 -3.27 3.88
C CYS A 24 -7.56 -3.99 5.16
N HIS A 25 -6.66 -4.23 6.12
CA HIS A 25 -7.00 -4.88 7.39
C HIS A 25 -7.82 -3.95 8.26
N VAL A 26 -9.08 -4.34 8.52
CA VAL A 26 -10.10 -3.49 9.16
C VAL A 26 -9.64 -2.99 10.52
N SER A 27 -9.17 -3.87 11.39
CA SER A 27 -8.72 -3.51 12.74
C SER A 27 -7.53 -2.53 12.70
N SER A 28 -6.56 -2.74 11.79
CA SER A 28 -5.42 -1.83 11.62
C SER A 28 -5.85 -0.45 11.12
N MET A 29 -6.76 -0.41 10.16
CA MET A 29 -7.28 0.85 9.62
C MET A 29 -8.08 1.62 10.68
N LEU A 30 -8.98 0.97 11.40
CA LEU A 30 -9.79 1.61 12.44
C LEU A 30 -8.97 2.05 13.66
N SER A 31 -7.87 1.36 13.97
CA SER A 31 -6.92 1.80 15.00
C SER A 31 -6.25 3.14 14.64
N ARG A 32 -5.99 3.40 13.35
CA ARG A 32 -5.41 4.66 12.85
C ARG A 32 -6.47 5.73 12.64
N CYS A 33 -7.62 5.31 12.18
CA CYS A 33 -8.72 6.14 11.69
C CYS A 33 -10.06 5.67 12.26
N PRO A 34 -10.35 5.91 13.56
CA PRO A 34 -11.57 5.41 14.20
C PRO A 34 -12.87 5.91 13.55
N ALA A 35 -12.82 7.06 12.86
CA ALA A 35 -13.97 7.64 12.15
C ALA A 35 -14.10 7.16 10.70
N ALA A 36 -13.21 6.28 10.20
CA ALA A 36 -13.32 5.76 8.85
C ALA A 36 -14.52 4.82 8.71
N ILE A 37 -15.17 4.88 7.54
CA ILE A 37 -16.27 3.97 7.18
C ILE A 37 -15.79 3.06 6.05
N CYS A 38 -15.91 1.75 6.25
CA CYS A 38 -15.59 0.77 5.24
C CYS A 38 -16.72 0.66 4.21
N ASN A 39 -16.39 0.80 2.93
CA ASN A 39 -17.32 0.62 1.81
C ASN A 39 -17.05 -0.68 1.03
N GLY A 40 -16.18 -1.56 1.52
CA GLY A 40 -15.93 -2.86 0.89
C GLY A 40 -14.87 -2.85 -0.20
N LYS A 41 -14.96 -3.85 -1.08
CA LYS A 41 -14.00 -4.11 -2.16
C LYS A 41 -14.21 -3.19 -3.35
N VAL A 42 -13.10 -2.70 -3.93
CA VAL A 42 -13.08 -1.95 -5.19
C VAL A 42 -11.94 -2.41 -6.09
N LEU A 43 -12.05 -2.10 -7.38
CA LEU A 43 -11.09 -2.42 -8.42
C LEU A 43 -10.45 -1.15 -8.97
N LEU A 44 -9.12 -1.13 -9.03
CA LEU A 44 -8.31 -0.14 -9.74
C LEU A 44 -7.74 -0.78 -11.02
N ASN A 45 -8.17 -0.31 -12.19
CA ASN A 45 -7.67 -0.78 -13.48
C ASN A 45 -6.32 -0.15 -13.84
N HIS A 46 -5.62 -0.78 -14.79
CA HIS A 46 -4.33 -0.34 -15.36
C HIS A 46 -3.23 -0.16 -14.30
N HIS A 47 -3.29 -0.97 -13.23
CA HIS A 47 -2.27 -1.00 -12.18
C HIS A 47 -1.97 -2.43 -11.77
N GLU A 48 -0.78 -2.65 -11.26
CA GLU A 48 -0.36 -3.88 -10.61
C GLU A 48 0.12 -3.63 -9.19
N LEU A 49 -0.12 -4.60 -8.30
CA LEU A 49 0.43 -4.62 -6.96
C LEU A 49 1.90 -5.01 -7.03
N VAL A 50 2.76 -4.19 -6.45
CA VAL A 50 4.18 -4.48 -6.30
C VAL A 50 4.58 -4.48 -4.83
N LEU A 51 5.63 -5.22 -4.49
CA LEU A 51 6.15 -5.30 -3.13
C LEU A 51 7.61 -4.82 -3.11
N ARG A 52 7.89 -3.86 -2.22
CA ARG A 52 9.19 -3.21 -1.99
C ARG A 52 9.48 -3.18 -0.50
N SER A 53 9.55 -4.36 0.15
CA SER A 53 9.44 -4.60 1.59
C SER A 53 8.07 -4.24 2.17
N VAL A 54 7.36 -3.30 1.55
CA VAL A 54 5.97 -2.90 1.80
C VAL A 54 5.20 -2.85 0.46
N ALA A 55 3.88 -2.70 0.53
CA ALA A 55 3.03 -2.65 -0.66
C ALA A 55 3.13 -1.30 -1.37
N ASP A 56 3.15 -1.34 -2.71
CA ASP A 56 3.05 -0.23 -3.62
C ASP A 56 2.23 -0.63 -4.84
N ILE A 57 1.80 0.32 -5.66
CA ILE A 57 1.14 0.07 -6.94
C ILE A 57 1.87 0.80 -8.07
N GLU A 58 1.95 0.16 -9.22
CA GLU A 58 2.51 0.75 -10.43
C GLU A 58 1.49 0.69 -11.57
N ALA A 59 1.57 1.69 -12.46
CA ALA A 59 0.80 1.64 -13.71
C ALA A 59 1.22 0.43 -14.54
N SER A 60 0.24 -0.38 -14.97
CA SER A 60 0.46 -1.60 -15.75
C SER A 60 -0.75 -1.89 -16.62
N ASP A 61 -0.64 -1.68 -17.93
CA ASP A 61 -1.74 -1.88 -18.86
C ASP A 61 -2.24 -3.33 -18.83
N GLY A 62 -3.55 -3.48 -18.82
CA GLY A 62 -4.21 -4.78 -18.79
C GLY A 62 -4.19 -5.50 -17.45
N GLN A 63 -3.54 -4.93 -16.42
CA GLN A 63 -3.59 -5.43 -15.05
C GLN A 63 -4.60 -4.64 -14.20
N SER A 64 -4.96 -5.19 -13.07
CA SER A 64 -5.87 -4.53 -12.12
C SER A 64 -5.53 -4.90 -10.67
N VAL A 65 -5.80 -3.99 -9.76
CA VAL A 65 -5.57 -4.17 -8.32
C VAL A 65 -6.89 -4.05 -7.56
N TYR A 66 -7.26 -5.08 -6.84
CA TYR A 66 -8.33 -5.02 -5.85
C TYR A 66 -7.82 -4.43 -4.53
N GLY A 67 -8.65 -3.66 -3.87
CA GLY A 67 -8.38 -3.09 -2.55
C GLY A 67 -9.65 -2.78 -1.79
N ALA A 68 -9.51 -2.19 -0.62
CA ALA A 68 -10.62 -1.73 0.22
C ALA A 68 -10.90 -0.24 -0.02
N LEU A 69 -12.18 0.11 -0.11
CA LEU A 69 -12.65 1.48 -0.19
C LEU A 69 -13.05 1.97 1.20
N TRP A 70 -12.52 3.11 1.58
CA TRP A 70 -12.82 3.77 2.84
C TRP A 70 -13.35 5.18 2.59
N GLN A 71 -14.34 5.60 3.37
CA GLN A 71 -14.65 7.02 3.54
C GLN A 71 -13.90 7.55 4.75
N ILE A 72 -13.07 8.55 4.55
CA ILE A 72 -12.20 9.13 5.58
C ILE A 72 -12.50 10.60 5.82
N THR A 73 -12.31 11.08 7.06
CA THR A 73 -12.38 12.48 7.45
C THR A 73 -11.02 13.17 7.27
N PRO A 74 -10.92 14.51 7.36
CA PRO A 74 -9.64 15.22 7.35
C PRO A 74 -8.69 14.77 8.48
N GLU A 75 -9.23 14.41 9.65
CA GLU A 75 -8.43 13.89 10.78
C GLU A 75 -7.87 12.52 10.47
N CYS A 76 -8.67 11.65 9.84
CA CYS A 76 -8.22 10.36 9.33
C CYS A 76 -7.08 10.54 8.31
N GLU A 77 -7.24 11.46 7.35
CA GLU A 77 -6.19 11.74 6.37
C GLU A 77 -4.90 12.21 7.04
N SER A 78 -4.99 13.10 8.03
CA SER A 78 -3.83 13.56 8.80
C SER A 78 -3.14 12.42 9.56
N ALA A 79 -3.90 11.44 10.05
CA ALA A 79 -3.35 10.25 10.71
C ALA A 79 -2.67 9.32 9.71
N LEU A 80 -3.27 9.11 8.54
CA LEU A 80 -2.68 8.35 7.43
C LEU A 80 -1.42 9.01 6.89
N ASP A 81 -1.39 10.34 6.75
CA ASP A 81 -0.19 11.09 6.33
C ASP A 81 1.01 10.78 7.22
N ARG A 82 0.79 10.77 8.53
CA ARG A 82 1.86 10.42 9.48
C ARG A 82 2.28 8.96 9.37
N TYR A 83 1.32 8.06 9.22
CA TYR A 83 1.58 6.61 9.10
C TYR A 83 2.35 6.28 7.82
N GLU A 84 1.95 6.85 6.68
CA GLU A 84 2.55 6.63 5.36
C GLU A 84 3.86 7.44 5.16
N GLY A 85 4.18 8.34 6.10
CA GLY A 85 5.34 9.22 5.98
C GLY A 85 5.25 10.21 4.82
N PHE A 86 4.02 10.68 4.53
CA PHE A 86 3.78 11.70 3.51
C PHE A 86 4.50 13.01 3.85
N PRO A 87 5.10 13.70 2.89
CA PRO A 87 5.23 13.35 1.46
C PRO A 87 6.55 12.62 1.11
N ARG A 88 7.34 12.17 2.10
CA ARG A 88 8.72 11.68 1.90
C ARG A 88 8.76 10.22 1.41
N HIS A 89 7.94 9.34 2.01
CA HIS A 89 7.90 7.92 1.68
C HIS A 89 6.79 7.61 0.69
N TYR A 90 5.62 8.19 0.89
CA TYR A 90 4.47 8.08 -0.01
C TYR A 90 3.97 9.47 -0.40
N THR A 91 3.43 9.56 -1.62
CA THR A 91 2.69 10.73 -2.12
C THR A 91 1.23 10.36 -2.35
N LYS A 92 0.36 11.37 -2.41
CA LYS A 92 -1.08 11.17 -2.69
C LYS A 92 -1.36 11.35 -4.17
N ARG A 93 -2.22 10.49 -4.70
CA ARG A 93 -2.78 10.62 -6.05
C ARG A 93 -4.28 10.42 -6.02
N GLN A 94 -4.97 10.95 -7.03
CA GLN A 94 -6.35 10.61 -7.31
C GLN A 94 -6.36 9.49 -8.35
N VAL A 95 -7.19 8.47 -8.11
CA VAL A 95 -7.41 7.35 -9.01
C VAL A 95 -8.89 7.09 -9.15
N SER A 96 -9.30 6.60 -10.32
CA SER A 96 -10.67 6.18 -10.54
C SER A 96 -10.79 4.68 -10.26
N VAL A 97 -11.64 4.32 -9.30
CA VAL A 97 -11.90 2.94 -8.90
C VAL A 97 -13.33 2.54 -9.24
N ILE A 98 -13.57 1.24 -9.38
CA ILE A 98 -14.89 0.66 -9.69
C ILE A 98 -15.38 -0.10 -8.46
N HIS A 99 -16.52 0.31 -7.94
CA HIS A 99 -17.25 -0.37 -6.87
C HIS A 99 -18.48 -1.07 -7.44
N ASP A 100 -18.77 -2.28 -7.01
CA ASP A 100 -19.85 -3.09 -7.59
C ASP A 100 -21.23 -2.41 -7.50
N GLU A 101 -21.52 -1.70 -6.39
CA GLU A 101 -22.81 -1.03 -6.15
C GLU A 101 -22.78 0.48 -6.46
N LEU A 102 -21.65 1.16 -6.17
CA LEU A 102 -21.53 2.61 -6.33
C LEU A 102 -21.06 3.04 -7.72
N GLY A 103 -20.66 2.08 -8.56
CA GLY A 103 -20.10 2.35 -9.88
C GLY A 103 -18.67 2.93 -9.81
N GLN A 104 -18.32 3.73 -10.82
CA GLN A 104 -17.04 4.38 -10.92
C GLN A 104 -16.99 5.64 -10.04
N LEU A 105 -15.92 5.79 -9.25
CA LEU A 105 -15.73 6.93 -8.35
C LEU A 105 -14.26 7.26 -8.18
N ASP A 106 -13.96 8.50 -7.81
CA ASP A 106 -12.62 8.97 -7.54
C ASP A 106 -12.24 8.74 -6.08
N ALA A 107 -11.05 8.18 -5.87
CA ALA A 107 -10.51 7.92 -4.54
C ALA A 107 -9.06 8.42 -4.44
N MET A 108 -8.68 8.91 -3.28
CA MET A 108 -7.30 9.18 -2.94
C MET A 108 -6.55 7.86 -2.72
N VAL A 109 -5.31 7.80 -3.14
CA VAL A 109 -4.41 6.66 -2.89
C VAL A 109 -3.02 7.16 -2.49
N TYR A 110 -2.36 6.44 -1.58
CA TYR A 110 -0.92 6.64 -1.32
C TYR A 110 -0.11 5.76 -2.27
N VAL A 111 0.91 6.36 -2.91
CA VAL A 111 1.83 5.68 -3.83
C VAL A 111 3.25 6.02 -3.40
N MET A 112 4.15 5.04 -3.39
CA MET A 112 5.54 5.23 -2.95
C MET A 112 6.26 6.29 -3.78
N VAL A 113 7.07 7.11 -3.13
CA VAL A 113 7.93 8.10 -3.77
C VAL A 113 9.20 7.39 -4.27
N GLY A 114 9.48 7.55 -5.56
CA GLY A 114 10.61 6.88 -6.21
C GLY A 114 10.31 5.40 -6.57
N ARG A 115 11.34 4.72 -7.07
CA ARG A 115 11.25 3.31 -7.48
C ARG A 115 12.32 2.49 -6.73
N ALA A 116 12.04 2.20 -5.45
CA ALA A 116 12.87 1.25 -4.73
C ALA A 116 12.85 -0.14 -5.41
N ALA A 117 13.89 -0.94 -5.25
CA ALA A 117 13.92 -2.30 -5.75
C ALA A 117 12.76 -3.12 -5.18
N GLN A 118 12.23 -4.07 -5.97
CA GLN A 118 11.20 -4.98 -5.48
C GLN A 118 11.85 -6.01 -4.55
N GLU A 119 11.27 -6.12 -3.37
CA GLU A 119 11.74 -6.97 -2.28
C GLU A 119 10.53 -7.59 -1.56
N PRO A 120 10.58 -8.88 -1.19
CA PRO A 120 9.49 -9.50 -0.45
C PRO A 120 9.36 -8.87 0.94
N PRO A 121 8.13 -8.65 1.43
CA PRO A 121 7.88 -8.11 2.75
C PRO A 121 8.16 -9.13 3.85
N ARG A 122 8.30 -8.66 5.08
CA ARG A 122 8.33 -9.53 6.26
C ARG A 122 7.01 -10.30 6.40
N ALA A 123 7.08 -11.51 6.97
CA ALA A 123 5.94 -12.39 7.12
C ALA A 123 4.75 -11.71 7.84
N ALA A 124 5.00 -11.01 8.94
CA ALA A 124 3.95 -10.32 9.70
C ALA A 124 3.18 -9.27 8.86
N TYR A 125 3.89 -8.49 8.01
CA TYR A 125 3.25 -7.51 7.14
C TYR A 125 2.42 -8.18 6.04
N ARG A 126 2.98 -9.24 5.41
CA ARG A 126 2.25 -10.06 4.45
C ARG A 126 0.96 -10.63 5.05
N ASP A 127 1.03 -11.14 6.29
CA ASP A 127 -0.10 -11.78 6.96
C ASP A 127 -1.22 -10.76 7.28
N ILE A 128 -0.86 -9.51 7.62
CA ILE A 128 -1.81 -8.40 7.77
C ILE A 128 -2.54 -8.11 6.44
N ILE A 129 -1.81 -8.01 5.32
CA ILE A 129 -2.45 -7.81 4.01
C ILE A 129 -3.36 -8.99 3.67
N ALA A 130 -2.89 -10.22 3.87
CA ALA A 130 -3.66 -11.42 3.59
C ALA A 130 -4.94 -11.50 4.43
N GLN A 131 -4.91 -11.04 5.68
CA GLN A 131 -6.11 -10.96 6.51
C GLN A 131 -7.07 -9.87 6.00
N GLY A 132 -6.56 -8.67 5.69
CA GLY A 132 -7.38 -7.60 5.11
C GLY A 132 -8.04 -8.03 3.80
N TYR A 133 -7.34 -8.78 2.94
CA TYR A 133 -7.93 -9.31 1.71
C TYR A 133 -9.08 -10.27 1.99
N ARG A 134 -8.95 -11.16 2.99
CA ARG A 134 -10.06 -12.04 3.42
C ARG A 134 -11.26 -11.27 3.94
N GLU A 135 -11.04 -10.18 4.70
CA GLU A 135 -12.10 -9.35 5.26
C GLU A 135 -12.94 -8.63 4.18
N HIS A 136 -12.39 -8.48 2.96
CA HIS A 136 -13.05 -7.82 1.83
C HIS A 136 -13.32 -8.76 0.64
N ASP A 137 -13.25 -10.07 0.80
CA ASP A 137 -13.40 -11.05 -0.29
C ASP A 137 -12.47 -10.78 -1.50
N ILE A 138 -11.28 -10.25 -1.23
CA ILE A 138 -10.23 -10.07 -2.23
C ILE A 138 -9.43 -11.36 -2.38
N SER A 139 -9.25 -11.80 -3.62
CA SER A 139 -8.49 -13.02 -3.89
C SER A 139 -7.03 -12.88 -3.45
N ILE A 140 -6.55 -13.82 -2.65
CA ILE A 140 -5.15 -13.91 -2.23
C ILE A 140 -4.19 -14.12 -3.42
N LYS A 141 -4.69 -14.51 -4.60
CA LYS A 141 -3.88 -14.68 -5.82
C LYS A 141 -3.12 -13.41 -6.18
N GLN A 142 -3.75 -12.24 -6.01
CA GLN A 142 -3.12 -10.94 -6.25
C GLN A 142 -1.85 -10.77 -5.40
N LEU A 143 -1.93 -11.00 -4.09
CA LEU A 143 -0.78 -10.92 -3.19
C LEU A 143 0.28 -11.97 -3.54
N ASN A 144 -0.13 -13.21 -3.82
CA ASN A 144 0.80 -14.29 -4.16
C ASN A 144 1.55 -14.02 -5.47
N MET A 145 0.92 -13.40 -6.46
CA MET A 145 1.58 -13.00 -7.71
C MET A 145 2.64 -11.92 -7.43
N ALA A 146 2.30 -10.89 -6.68
CA ALA A 146 3.23 -9.83 -6.29
C ALA A 146 4.42 -10.37 -5.47
N LEU A 147 4.18 -11.32 -4.55
CA LEU A 147 5.23 -11.99 -3.77
C LEU A 147 6.21 -12.75 -4.66
N ARG A 148 5.71 -13.58 -5.58
CA ARG A 148 6.57 -14.35 -6.49
C ARG A 148 7.44 -13.42 -7.35
N GLU A 149 6.87 -12.33 -7.84
CA GLU A 149 7.60 -11.38 -8.66
C GLU A 149 8.66 -10.63 -7.85
N ALA A 150 8.34 -10.19 -6.64
CA ALA A 150 9.29 -9.55 -5.73
C ALA A 150 10.45 -10.51 -5.38
N GLU A 151 10.15 -11.78 -5.05
CA GLU A 151 11.18 -12.79 -4.78
C GLU A 151 12.08 -13.06 -6.00
N ARG A 152 11.48 -13.13 -7.19
CA ARG A 152 12.22 -13.34 -8.45
C ARG A 152 13.20 -12.20 -8.72
N LYS A 153 12.72 -10.95 -8.60
CA LYS A 153 13.54 -9.74 -8.82
C LYS A 153 14.63 -9.62 -7.77
N TYR A 154 14.29 -9.82 -6.50
CA TYR A 154 15.24 -9.77 -5.38
C TYR A 154 16.37 -10.79 -5.54
N ARG A 155 16.07 -12.06 -5.85
CA ARG A 155 17.08 -13.10 -6.10
C ARG A 155 18.01 -12.75 -7.26
N LYS A 156 17.48 -12.17 -8.33
CA LYS A 156 18.27 -11.71 -9.48
C LYS A 156 19.23 -10.59 -9.10
N GLU A 157 18.76 -9.62 -8.32
CA GLU A 157 19.58 -8.49 -7.84
C GLU A 157 20.72 -8.97 -6.93
N ILE A 158 20.40 -9.80 -5.93
CA ILE A 158 21.44 -10.38 -5.03
C ILE A 158 22.43 -11.24 -5.80
N GLY A 159 21.98 -12.01 -6.79
CA GLY A 159 22.87 -12.80 -7.65
C GLY A 159 23.82 -11.92 -8.48
N ALA A 160 23.36 -10.78 -8.98
CA ALA A 160 24.18 -9.82 -9.71
C ALA A 160 25.22 -9.15 -8.80
N ILE A 161 24.84 -8.76 -7.59
CA ILE A 161 25.76 -8.17 -6.59
C ILE A 161 26.86 -9.17 -6.25
N ARG A 162 26.52 -10.41 -5.90
CA ARG A 162 27.51 -11.47 -5.58
C ARG A 162 28.47 -11.74 -6.73
N LYS A 163 27.97 -11.76 -7.98
CA LYS A 163 28.81 -11.95 -9.15
C LYS A 163 29.79 -10.78 -9.35
N ALA A 164 29.36 -9.55 -9.09
CA ALA A 164 30.23 -8.38 -9.16
C ALA A 164 31.31 -8.40 -8.07
N GLU A 165 30.97 -8.81 -6.84
CA GLU A 165 31.91 -8.93 -5.73
C GLU A 165 32.95 -10.04 -5.96
N THR A 166 32.55 -11.19 -6.52
CA THR A 166 33.47 -12.30 -6.82
C THR A 166 34.34 -12.06 -8.07
N GLY A 167 33.95 -11.15 -8.94
CA GLY A 167 34.70 -10.72 -10.12
C GLY A 167 35.78 -9.67 -9.81
N LEU A 168 35.77 -9.01 -8.66
CA LEU A 168 36.83 -8.17 -8.13
C LEU A 168 37.69 -9.04 -7.21
N SER A 169 38.80 -9.57 -7.73
CA SER A 169 39.80 -10.23 -6.91
C SER A 169 40.62 -9.21 -6.09
N THR A 170 40.07 -8.82 -4.94
CA THR A 170 40.82 -8.36 -3.76
C THR A 170 39.97 -8.58 -2.51
N PRO A 171 40.49 -9.16 -1.44
CA PRO A 171 39.72 -9.37 -0.21
C PRO A 171 39.69 -8.06 0.58
N VAL A 172 38.62 -7.34 0.55
CA VAL A 172 38.34 -6.29 1.53
C VAL A 172 37.23 -6.82 2.45
N GLY A 173 37.70 -7.06 3.70
CA GLY A 173 36.90 -7.70 4.75
C GLY A 173 35.64 -6.98 5.14
N GLY A 174 34.70 -7.81 5.54
CA GLY A 174 33.42 -7.58 6.18
C GLY A 174 33.21 -6.32 7.01
N ILE A 175 32.54 -5.34 6.44
CA ILE A 175 31.98 -4.22 7.23
C ILE A 175 30.52 -3.91 6.82
N TYR A 176 30.02 -4.41 5.68
CA TYR A 176 28.71 -4.04 5.15
C TYR A 176 27.50 -4.83 5.67
N GLU A 177 27.72 -5.97 6.30
CA GLU A 177 26.61 -6.79 6.81
C GLU A 177 26.05 -6.30 8.16
N SER A 178 26.85 -5.58 8.95
CA SER A 178 26.47 -5.16 10.30
C SER A 178 25.64 -3.86 10.36
N GLU A 179 25.72 -2.99 9.37
CA GLU A 179 24.96 -1.73 9.36
C GLU A 179 23.55 -1.86 8.78
N ARG A 180 23.34 -2.79 7.85
CA ARG A 180 22.01 -3.05 7.29
C ARG A 180 21.07 -3.72 8.30
N LEU A 181 21.57 -4.55 9.20
CA LEU A 181 20.81 -5.22 10.25
C LEU A 181 20.40 -4.26 11.39
N LYS A 182 21.17 -3.19 11.65
CA LYS A 182 20.88 -2.23 12.72
C LYS A 182 19.75 -1.24 12.38
N ASN A 183 19.45 -1.03 11.11
CA ASN A 183 18.35 -0.15 10.66
C ASN A 183 17.01 -0.89 10.45
N MET A 184 16.97 -2.21 10.69
CA MET A 184 15.78 -3.02 10.46
C MET A 184 14.84 -3.14 11.67
N ASP A 185 15.22 -2.60 12.84
CA ASP A 185 14.44 -2.71 14.09
C ASP A 185 13.57 -1.48 14.41
N ARG A 186 13.37 -0.56 13.47
CA ARG A 186 12.65 0.71 13.72
C ARG A 186 11.33 0.90 12.98
N TYR A 187 10.66 -0.21 12.53
CA TYR A 187 9.30 -0.08 12.00
C TYR A 187 8.43 -1.26 12.41
#